data_e4b4344d229ac4257f40ca8663aec574
#
_entry.id   e4b4344d229ac4257f40ca8663aec574
#
_cell.length_a   1.000
_cell.length_b   1.000
_cell.length_c   1.000
_cell.angle_alpha   90.00
_cell.angle_beta   90.00
_cell.angle_gamma   90.00
#
_symmetry.space_group_name_H-M   'P 1'
#
loop_
_entity.id
_entity.type
_entity.pdbx_description
1 polymer ?
#
loop_
_entity_poly.entity_id
_entity_poly.type
_entity_poly.pdbx_seq_one_letter_code
_entity_poly.pdbx_strand_id
1 'polypeptide(L)'
;MRKLICVETGLSVPATLLSLPDAASLAALRAWHEGLSSRDAVTRYLGGARPVGQSSRGVIGAIRREIATFTRSRHRDDLAKLFTGPARKGPAAARAMAAAIEQLRSAAVPVPLIGDGVDLWLAPRVAAVLRQAGIKTLADLTLRVPRRRRWWVDIGGLGAAGARRIEGFFAAHPDLTDRARALV
;
A
#
# COMPACT_ATOMS: atom_id res chain seq x y z
N MET A 1 11.04 -14.88 -21.22
CA MET A 1 12.10 -14.30 -20.39
C MET A 1 11.78 -12.82 -20.16
N ARG A 2 11.16 -12.46 -19.03
CA ARG A 2 10.91 -11.06 -18.63
C ARG A 2 12.09 -10.62 -17.79
N LYS A 3 12.86 -9.66 -18.29
CA LYS A 3 13.93 -8.99 -17.56
C LYS A 3 13.33 -8.28 -16.34
N LEU A 4 13.65 -8.78 -15.15
CA LEU A 4 13.55 -8.05 -13.91
C LEU A 4 14.50 -6.84 -14.03
N ILE A 5 13.93 -5.65 -14.08
CA ILE A 5 14.69 -4.43 -13.84
C ILE A 5 14.91 -4.40 -12.32
N CYS A 6 16.05 -4.92 -11.88
CA CYS A 6 16.55 -4.66 -10.55
C CYS A 6 16.92 -3.19 -10.48
N VAL A 7 16.05 -2.38 -9.90
CA VAL A 7 16.49 -1.12 -9.30
C VAL A 7 17.16 -1.52 -7.99
N GLU A 8 18.48 -1.63 -8.00
CA GLU A 8 19.32 -1.82 -6.84
C GLU A 8 19.34 -0.55 -5.97
N THR A 9 18.22 -0.25 -5.36
CA THR A 9 18.19 0.60 -4.18
C THR A 9 17.50 -0.23 -3.12
N GLY A 10 18.23 -0.60 -2.07
CA GLY A 10 17.82 -1.53 -0.99
C GLY A 10 16.60 -1.12 -0.17
N LEU A 11 15.63 -0.53 -0.78
CA LEU A 11 14.33 -0.10 -0.28
C LEU A 11 13.29 -1.13 -0.68
N SER A 12 12.94 -1.98 0.26
CA SER A 12 11.80 -2.87 0.13
C SER A 12 10.51 -2.06 0.28
N VAL A 13 10.16 -1.33 -0.78
CA VAL A 13 8.80 -0.79 -0.91
C VAL A 13 7.86 -2.01 -0.89
N PRO A 14 6.80 -2.03 -0.07
CA PRO A 14 5.85 -3.14 -0.09
C PRO A 14 5.37 -3.40 -1.52
N ALA A 15 5.42 -4.65 -1.98
CA ALA A 15 5.04 -5.02 -3.36
C ALA A 15 3.64 -4.52 -3.73
N THR A 16 2.74 -4.41 -2.76
CA THR A 16 1.39 -3.83 -2.86
C THR A 16 1.36 -2.37 -3.29
N LEU A 17 2.45 -1.62 -3.13
CA LEU A 17 2.55 -0.23 -3.60
C LEU A 17 3.04 -0.14 -5.05
N LEU A 18 3.68 -1.17 -5.55
CA LEU A 18 4.32 -1.16 -6.86
C LEU A 18 3.43 -1.69 -7.98
N SER A 19 2.48 -2.57 -7.67
CA SER A 19 1.63 -3.21 -8.67
C SER A 19 0.19 -3.38 -8.20
N LEU A 20 -0.73 -3.36 -9.15
CA LEU A 20 -2.09 -3.84 -8.95
C LEU A 20 -2.06 -5.35 -8.66
N PRO A 21 -3.08 -5.89 -7.96
CA PRO A 21 -3.29 -7.32 -7.86
C PRO A 21 -3.25 -8.01 -9.23
N ASP A 22 -2.96 -9.29 -9.24
CA ASP A 22 -2.90 -10.07 -10.47
C ASP A 22 -4.23 -10.12 -11.23
N ALA A 23 -4.18 -10.51 -12.50
CA ALA A 23 -5.34 -10.55 -13.37
C ALA A 23 -6.45 -11.46 -12.83
N ALA A 24 -6.12 -12.57 -12.16
CA ALA A 24 -7.08 -13.49 -11.58
C ALA A 24 -7.82 -12.87 -10.39
N SER A 25 -7.10 -12.17 -9.51
CA SER A 25 -7.66 -11.41 -8.39
C SER A 25 -8.59 -10.30 -8.86
N LEU A 26 -8.19 -9.56 -9.89
CA LEU A 26 -9.03 -8.52 -10.48
C LEU A 26 -10.28 -9.09 -11.15
N ALA A 27 -10.18 -10.25 -11.84
CA ALA A 27 -11.32 -10.94 -12.43
C ALA A 27 -12.30 -11.45 -11.36
N ALA A 28 -11.78 -12.03 -10.26
CA ALA A 28 -12.62 -12.45 -9.13
C ALA A 28 -13.38 -11.28 -8.51
N LEU A 29 -12.71 -10.15 -8.32
CA LEU A 29 -13.32 -8.94 -7.78
C LEU A 29 -14.40 -8.38 -8.72
N ARG A 30 -14.14 -8.34 -10.03
CA ARG A 30 -15.10 -7.90 -11.04
C ARG A 30 -16.36 -8.77 -11.02
N ALA A 31 -16.19 -10.10 -11.11
CA ALA A 31 -17.29 -11.05 -11.09
C ALA A 31 -18.14 -10.94 -9.80
N TRP A 32 -17.49 -10.69 -8.66
CA TRP A 32 -18.17 -10.44 -7.41
C TRP A 32 -19.00 -9.14 -7.44
N HIS A 33 -18.50 -8.06 -8.04
CA HIS A 33 -19.27 -6.82 -8.23
C HIS A 33 -20.42 -6.99 -9.23
N GLU A 34 -20.26 -7.85 -10.24
CA GLU A 34 -21.32 -8.22 -11.20
C GLU A 34 -22.46 -9.03 -10.56
N GLY A 35 -22.26 -9.57 -9.35
CA GLY A 35 -23.31 -10.22 -8.59
C GLY A 35 -22.98 -11.63 -8.10
N LEU A 36 -21.85 -12.23 -8.55
CA LEU A 36 -21.45 -13.55 -8.05
C LEU A 36 -21.30 -13.56 -6.52
N SER A 37 -21.52 -14.72 -5.91
CA SER A 37 -21.18 -14.90 -4.50
C SER A 37 -19.65 -14.84 -4.33
N SER A 38 -19.17 -14.46 -3.14
CA SER A 38 -17.72 -14.46 -2.85
C SER A 38 -17.10 -15.84 -3.02
N ARG A 39 -17.87 -16.90 -2.72
CA ARG A 39 -17.43 -18.28 -2.89
C ARG A 39 -17.22 -18.61 -4.36
N ASP A 40 -18.21 -18.32 -5.21
CA ASP A 40 -18.16 -18.67 -6.63
C ASP A 40 -17.09 -17.86 -7.36
N ALA A 41 -16.97 -16.56 -7.06
CA ALA A 41 -15.94 -15.71 -7.63
C ALA A 41 -14.54 -16.21 -7.28
N VAL A 42 -14.27 -16.56 -6.02
CA VAL A 42 -12.97 -17.10 -5.58
C VAL A 42 -12.71 -18.48 -6.18
N THR A 43 -13.70 -19.38 -6.18
CA THR A 43 -13.53 -20.73 -6.75
C THR A 43 -13.25 -20.67 -8.24
N ARG A 44 -13.98 -19.82 -8.98
CA ARG A 44 -13.89 -19.74 -10.44
C ARG A 44 -12.57 -19.11 -10.93
N TYR A 45 -12.10 -18.06 -10.25
CA TYR A 45 -10.97 -17.27 -10.75
C TYR A 45 -9.66 -17.48 -10.00
N LEU A 46 -9.72 -17.92 -8.73
CA LEU A 46 -8.54 -18.14 -7.90
C LEU A 46 -8.27 -19.62 -7.61
N GLY A 47 -9.19 -20.50 -8.00
CA GLY A 47 -9.01 -21.95 -7.86
C GLY A 47 -8.64 -22.37 -6.44
N GLY A 48 -7.60 -23.20 -6.31
CA GLY A 48 -7.06 -23.65 -5.03
C GLY A 48 -6.09 -22.67 -4.35
N ALA A 49 -5.83 -21.50 -4.92
CA ALA A 49 -4.85 -20.52 -4.41
C ALA A 49 -5.38 -19.69 -3.24
N ARG A 50 -6.17 -20.28 -2.34
CA ARG A 50 -6.58 -19.63 -1.09
C ARG A 50 -5.51 -19.82 -0.01
N PRO A 51 -5.10 -18.73 0.68
CA PRO A 51 -4.33 -18.88 1.90
C PRO A 51 -5.08 -19.76 2.90
N VAL A 52 -4.36 -20.67 3.54
CA VAL A 52 -4.94 -21.59 4.54
C VAL A 52 -5.65 -20.76 5.62
N GLY A 53 -6.92 -21.13 5.92
CA GLY A 53 -7.72 -20.46 6.95
C GLY A 53 -8.47 -19.19 6.52
N GLN A 54 -8.31 -18.70 5.27
CA GLN A 54 -9.10 -17.55 4.82
C GLN A 54 -10.46 -17.95 4.22
N SER A 55 -11.52 -17.23 4.65
CA SER A 55 -12.83 -17.33 4.00
C SER A 55 -12.83 -16.64 2.64
N SER A 56 -13.71 -17.05 1.73
CA SER A 56 -13.84 -16.39 0.41
C SER A 56 -14.20 -14.90 0.52
N ARG A 57 -14.97 -14.51 1.54
CA ARG A 57 -15.21 -13.08 1.86
C ARG A 57 -13.92 -12.38 2.29
N GLY A 58 -13.10 -13.04 3.08
CA GLY A 58 -11.80 -12.54 3.51
C GLY A 58 -10.87 -12.29 2.34
N VAL A 59 -10.84 -13.20 1.35
CA VAL A 59 -10.04 -13.07 0.12
C VAL A 59 -10.50 -11.85 -0.69
N ILE A 60 -11.78 -11.72 -0.99
CA ILE A 60 -12.31 -10.53 -1.70
C ILE A 60 -12.01 -9.24 -0.93
N GLY A 61 -12.15 -9.26 0.40
CA GLY A 61 -11.80 -8.15 1.27
C GLY A 61 -10.31 -7.81 1.23
N ALA A 62 -9.42 -8.80 1.13
CA ALA A 62 -7.98 -8.59 0.99
C ALA A 62 -7.64 -7.91 -0.33
N ILE A 63 -8.18 -8.39 -1.46
CA ILE A 63 -8.00 -7.79 -2.78
C ILE A 63 -8.46 -6.32 -2.78
N ARG A 64 -9.61 -6.02 -2.19
CA ARG A 64 -10.11 -4.64 -2.08
C ARG A 64 -9.16 -3.75 -1.28
N ARG A 65 -8.65 -4.23 -0.15
CA ARG A 65 -7.69 -3.47 0.67
C ARG A 65 -6.37 -3.23 -0.07
N GLU A 66 -5.90 -4.23 -0.80
CA GLU A 66 -4.67 -4.13 -1.60
C GLU A 66 -4.81 -3.04 -2.67
N ILE A 67 -5.91 -3.04 -3.44
CA ILE A 67 -6.18 -1.98 -4.43
C ILE A 67 -6.32 -0.63 -3.74
N ALA A 68 -6.99 -0.54 -2.60
CA ALA A 68 -7.14 0.71 -1.86
C ALA A 68 -5.78 1.27 -1.39
N THR A 69 -4.85 0.40 -0.96
CA THR A 69 -3.49 0.80 -0.58
C THR A 69 -2.72 1.28 -1.80
N PHE A 70 -2.79 0.53 -2.91
CA PHE A 70 -2.20 0.93 -4.19
C PHE A 70 -2.73 2.29 -4.67
N THR A 71 -4.03 2.53 -4.53
CA THR A 71 -4.68 3.78 -4.94
C THR A 71 -4.22 4.97 -4.10
N ARG A 72 -4.12 4.79 -2.78
CA ARG A 72 -3.62 5.85 -1.87
C ARG A 72 -2.16 6.18 -2.13
N SER A 73 -1.31 5.18 -2.43
CA SER A 73 0.10 5.45 -2.75
C SER A 73 0.27 6.30 -4.01
N ARG A 74 -0.78 6.44 -4.82
CA ARG A 74 -0.84 7.30 -6.00
C ARG A 74 -1.64 8.58 -5.77
N HIS A 75 -1.93 8.90 -4.51
CA HIS A 75 -2.70 10.09 -4.11
C HIS A 75 -4.09 10.19 -4.79
N ARG A 76 -4.70 9.02 -5.09
CA ARG A 76 -6.03 8.91 -5.69
C ARG A 76 -7.05 8.47 -4.65
N ASP A 77 -7.23 9.30 -3.61
CA ASP A 77 -8.19 9.03 -2.53
C ASP A 77 -9.64 9.02 -3.01
N ASP A 78 -9.92 9.70 -4.11
CA ASP A 78 -11.18 9.64 -4.83
C ASP A 78 -11.53 8.21 -5.24
N LEU A 79 -10.57 7.50 -5.84
CA LEU A 79 -10.74 6.11 -6.26
C LEU A 79 -10.64 5.14 -5.06
N ALA A 80 -9.83 5.44 -4.04
CA ALA A 80 -9.69 4.58 -2.88
C ALA A 80 -11.02 4.36 -2.15
N LYS A 81 -11.91 5.35 -2.14
CA LYS A 81 -13.25 5.26 -1.54
C LYS A 81 -14.12 4.17 -2.18
N LEU A 82 -13.93 3.87 -3.47
CA LEU A 82 -14.66 2.79 -4.15
C LEU A 82 -14.30 1.41 -3.57
N PHE A 83 -13.06 1.25 -3.13
CA PHE A 83 -12.54 -0.02 -2.62
C PHE A 83 -12.69 -0.17 -1.10
N THR A 84 -12.75 0.93 -0.35
CA THR A 84 -12.91 0.92 1.11
C THR A 84 -14.35 1.05 1.58
N GLY A 85 -15.22 1.66 0.78
CA GLY A 85 -16.62 1.88 1.10
C GLY A 85 -17.47 0.59 1.17
N PRO A 86 -18.76 0.71 1.51
CA PRO A 86 -19.68 -0.41 1.51
C PRO A 86 -19.73 -1.06 0.14
N ALA A 87 -19.75 -2.39 0.14
CA ALA A 87 -19.72 -3.19 -1.07
C ALA A 87 -21.02 -3.00 -1.87
N ARG A 88 -20.94 -2.28 -2.96
CA ARG A 88 -22.04 -2.18 -3.93
C ARG A 88 -21.88 -3.25 -4.99
N LYS A 89 -22.97 -3.92 -5.34
CA LYS A 89 -23.04 -4.91 -6.42
C LYS A 89 -23.94 -4.40 -7.54
N GLY A 90 -23.74 -4.95 -8.72
CA GLY A 90 -24.54 -4.65 -9.92
C GLY A 90 -23.70 -4.03 -11.04
N PRO A 91 -24.30 -3.91 -12.24
CA PRO A 91 -23.58 -3.51 -13.46
C PRO A 91 -22.92 -2.12 -13.37
N ALA A 92 -23.55 -1.19 -12.67
CA ALA A 92 -22.99 0.16 -12.49
C ALA A 92 -21.75 0.13 -11.59
N ALA A 93 -21.77 -0.63 -10.49
CA ALA A 93 -20.64 -0.79 -9.59
C ALA A 93 -19.47 -1.51 -10.28
N ALA A 94 -19.75 -2.56 -11.06
CA ALA A 94 -18.76 -3.29 -11.84
C ALA A 94 -18.07 -2.38 -12.88
N ARG A 95 -18.84 -1.55 -13.59
CA ARG A 95 -18.30 -0.57 -14.55
C ARG A 95 -17.43 0.50 -13.87
N ALA A 96 -17.89 1.07 -12.76
CA ALA A 96 -17.13 2.05 -12.00
C ALA A 96 -15.81 1.45 -11.51
N MET A 97 -15.82 0.21 -11.03
CA MET A 97 -14.64 -0.54 -10.59
C MET A 97 -13.66 -0.77 -11.75
N ALA A 98 -14.15 -1.22 -12.90
CA ALA A 98 -13.33 -1.44 -14.10
C ALA A 98 -12.66 -0.13 -14.55
N ALA A 99 -13.43 0.96 -14.64
CA ALA A 99 -12.90 2.27 -15.01
C ALA A 99 -11.82 2.76 -14.02
N ALA A 100 -12.03 2.57 -12.71
CA ALA A 100 -11.03 2.92 -11.70
C ALA A 100 -9.73 2.12 -11.87
N ILE A 101 -9.82 0.82 -12.13
CA ILE A 101 -8.64 -0.03 -12.37
C ILE A 101 -7.86 0.42 -13.60
N GLU A 102 -8.53 0.78 -14.70
CA GLU A 102 -7.86 1.29 -15.91
C GLU A 102 -7.15 2.64 -15.64
N GLN A 103 -7.78 3.54 -14.90
CA GLN A 103 -7.14 4.78 -14.48
C GLN A 103 -5.90 4.52 -13.62
N LEU A 104 -5.94 3.51 -12.75
CA LEU A 104 -4.81 3.14 -11.90
C LEU A 104 -3.67 2.47 -12.68
N ARG A 105 -3.96 1.77 -13.77
CA ARG A 105 -2.94 1.17 -14.66
C ARG A 105 -2.11 2.23 -15.37
N SER A 106 -2.72 3.35 -15.72
CA SER A 106 -2.05 4.48 -16.37
C SER A 106 -1.45 5.48 -15.39
N ALA A 107 -1.65 5.29 -14.07
CA ALA A 107 -1.12 6.20 -13.06
C ALA A 107 0.40 6.15 -12.98
N ALA A 108 1.03 7.33 -12.81
CA ALA A 108 2.46 7.44 -12.64
C ALA A 108 2.98 6.66 -11.42
N VAL A 109 4.29 6.35 -11.42
CA VAL A 109 4.96 5.74 -10.26
C VAL A 109 4.74 6.63 -9.03
N PRO A 110 4.35 6.05 -7.89
CA PRO A 110 4.08 6.84 -6.70
C PRO A 110 5.35 7.53 -6.19
N VAL A 111 5.21 8.79 -5.83
CA VAL A 111 6.26 9.59 -5.17
C VAL A 111 5.80 9.90 -3.75
N PRO A 112 6.63 9.64 -2.72
CA PRO A 112 6.23 9.91 -1.35
C PRO A 112 6.06 11.42 -1.11
N LEU A 113 4.97 11.78 -0.43
CA LEU A 113 4.71 13.13 0.03
C LEU A 113 4.93 13.21 1.54
N ILE A 114 5.35 14.38 2.02
CA ILE A 114 5.68 14.58 3.43
C ILE A 114 4.49 14.31 4.38
N GLY A 115 3.27 14.54 3.91
CA GLY A 115 2.03 14.26 4.65
C GLY A 115 1.56 12.82 4.62
N ASP A 116 2.22 11.94 3.85
CA ASP A 116 1.80 10.55 3.74
C ASP A 116 1.96 9.78 5.04
N GLY A 117 1.06 8.82 5.28
CA GLY A 117 1.16 7.89 6.39
C GLY A 117 2.38 6.97 6.26
N VAL A 118 3.06 6.72 7.38
CA VAL A 118 4.21 5.80 7.41
C VAL A 118 3.85 4.38 6.95
N ASP A 119 2.60 3.98 7.07
CA ASP A 119 2.08 2.68 6.65
C ASP A 119 1.98 2.52 5.12
N LEU A 120 2.01 3.62 4.36
CA LEU A 120 2.06 3.56 2.89
C LEU A 120 3.45 3.17 2.38
N TRP A 121 4.50 3.61 3.04
CA TRP A 121 5.88 3.54 2.51
C TRP A 121 6.79 2.57 3.26
N LEU A 122 6.46 2.24 4.50
CA LEU A 122 7.30 1.39 5.34
C LEU A 122 6.66 0.01 5.55
N ALA A 123 7.50 -0.99 5.83
CA ALA A 123 7.03 -2.33 6.10
C ALA A 123 6.00 -2.36 7.26
N PRO A 124 4.94 -3.18 7.21
CA PRO A 124 3.83 -3.15 8.18
C PRO A 124 4.29 -3.24 9.64
N ARG A 125 5.31 -4.06 9.92
CA ARG A 125 5.88 -4.20 11.26
C ARG A 125 6.53 -2.91 11.76
N VAL A 126 7.28 -2.22 10.89
CA VAL A 126 7.93 -0.95 11.20
C VAL A 126 6.89 0.15 11.39
N ALA A 127 5.93 0.23 10.46
CA ALA A 127 4.84 1.20 10.54
C ALA A 127 4.01 1.03 11.82
N ALA A 128 3.71 -0.20 12.25
CA ALA A 128 2.97 -0.46 13.48
C ALA A 128 3.74 0.06 14.72
N VAL A 129 5.04 -0.20 14.80
CA VAL A 129 5.91 0.28 15.89
C VAL A 129 5.97 1.81 15.92
N LEU A 130 6.14 2.45 14.77
CA LEU A 130 6.15 3.92 14.67
C LEU A 130 4.81 4.53 15.12
N ARG A 131 3.69 3.96 14.68
CA ARG A 131 2.36 4.45 15.07
C ARG A 131 2.09 4.30 16.56
N GLN A 132 2.56 3.22 17.19
CA GLN A 132 2.49 3.06 18.65
C GLN A 132 3.30 4.13 19.38
N ALA A 133 4.41 4.60 18.80
CA ALA A 133 5.21 5.71 19.30
C ALA A 133 4.66 7.10 18.93
N GLY A 134 3.43 7.18 18.36
CA GLY A 134 2.78 8.44 17.98
C GLY A 134 3.26 9.02 16.64
N ILE A 135 4.11 8.31 15.89
CA ILE A 135 4.62 8.74 14.58
C ILE A 135 3.69 8.18 13.51
N LYS A 136 2.86 9.03 12.93
CA LYS A 136 1.82 8.62 11.98
C LYS A 136 2.16 8.95 10.53
N THR A 137 2.90 10.03 10.30
CA THR A 137 3.23 10.56 8.97
C THR A 137 4.73 10.56 8.71
N LEU A 138 5.13 10.74 7.44
CA LEU A 138 6.52 10.97 7.08
C LEU A 138 7.04 12.28 7.67
N ALA A 139 6.17 13.30 7.82
CA ALA A 139 6.52 14.55 8.50
C ALA A 139 6.94 14.31 9.95
N ASP A 140 6.13 13.55 10.73
CA ASP A 140 6.48 13.20 12.11
C ASP A 140 7.81 12.47 12.20
N LEU A 141 8.10 11.65 11.21
CA LEU A 141 9.32 10.84 11.15
C LEU A 141 10.54 11.70 10.81
N THR A 142 10.43 12.65 9.89
CA THR A 142 11.55 13.56 9.51
C THR A 142 12.02 14.43 10.67
N LEU A 143 11.13 14.77 11.59
CA LEU A 143 11.50 15.53 12.79
C LEU A 143 12.42 14.75 13.75
N ARG A 144 12.42 13.42 13.68
CA ARG A 144 13.17 12.55 14.60
C ARG A 144 14.44 11.96 14.00
N VAL A 145 14.42 11.59 12.71
CA VAL A 145 15.52 10.88 12.04
C VAL A 145 16.85 11.67 11.97
N PRO A 146 16.89 12.99 11.69
CA PRO A 146 18.16 13.67 11.43
C PRO A 146 18.90 14.18 12.68
N ARG A 147 18.31 14.14 13.87
CA ARG A 147 18.81 14.91 15.01
C ARG A 147 19.73 14.15 15.99
N ARG A 148 19.74 12.80 15.98
CA ARG A 148 20.55 12.01 16.91
C ARG A 148 21.10 10.74 16.27
N ARG A 149 22.37 10.41 16.61
CA ARG A 149 23.06 9.22 16.07
C ARG A 149 22.34 7.88 16.38
N ARG A 150 21.46 7.82 17.39
CA ARG A 150 20.66 6.64 17.79
C ARG A 150 19.22 7.03 18.10
N TRP A 151 18.59 7.75 17.19
CA TRP A 151 17.22 8.27 17.32
C TRP A 151 16.16 7.18 17.58
N TRP A 152 16.44 5.97 17.16
CA TRP A 152 15.52 4.84 17.29
C TRP A 152 15.45 4.23 18.69
N VAL A 153 16.39 4.53 19.59
CA VAL A 153 16.46 3.95 20.95
C VAL A 153 15.23 4.36 21.77
N ASP A 154 14.70 5.54 21.54
CA ASP A 154 13.51 6.06 22.20
C ASP A 154 12.20 5.44 21.66
N ILE A 155 12.29 4.61 20.61
CA ILE A 155 11.12 3.97 19.99
C ILE A 155 11.15 2.48 20.31
N GLY A 156 10.37 2.07 21.32
CA GLY A 156 10.27 0.68 21.74
C GLY A 156 9.91 -0.25 20.56
N GLY A 157 10.72 -1.29 20.33
CA GLY A 157 10.51 -2.26 19.26
C GLY A 157 11.11 -1.87 17.89
N LEU A 158 11.69 -0.67 17.74
CA LEU A 158 12.43 -0.27 16.55
C LEU A 158 13.91 -0.56 16.73
N GLY A 159 14.39 -1.68 16.22
CA GLY A 159 15.81 -2.03 16.27
C GLY A 159 16.65 -1.28 15.23
N ALA A 160 17.98 -1.34 15.35
CA ALA A 160 18.93 -0.72 14.42
C ALA A 160 18.72 -1.10 12.95
N ALA A 161 18.24 -2.30 12.65
CA ALA A 161 17.92 -2.74 11.30
C ALA A 161 16.70 -1.98 10.72
N GLY A 162 15.67 -1.75 11.54
CA GLY A 162 14.50 -0.94 11.17
C GLY A 162 14.90 0.52 10.92
N ALA A 163 15.73 1.08 11.79
CA ALA A 163 16.26 2.44 11.65
C ALA A 163 17.05 2.62 10.35
N ARG A 164 17.98 1.71 10.04
CA ARG A 164 18.74 1.76 8.76
C ARG A 164 17.85 1.73 7.53
N ARG A 165 16.73 0.98 7.55
CA ARG A 165 15.77 0.97 6.45
C ARG A 165 15.08 2.31 6.28
N ILE A 166 14.71 2.96 7.38
CA ILE A 166 14.10 4.29 7.37
C ILE A 166 15.11 5.33 6.87
N GLU A 167 16.35 5.29 7.35
CA GLU A 167 17.42 6.17 6.89
C GLU A 167 17.68 6.01 5.37
N GLY A 168 17.70 4.75 4.90
CA GLY A 168 17.82 4.44 3.47
C GLY A 168 16.63 4.97 2.65
N PHE A 169 15.41 4.92 3.19
CA PHE A 169 14.24 5.50 2.55
C PHE A 169 14.38 7.02 2.38
N PHE A 170 14.82 7.75 3.40
CA PHE A 170 15.04 9.19 3.28
C PHE A 170 16.23 9.55 2.40
N ALA A 171 17.27 8.73 2.40
CA ALA A 171 18.42 8.91 1.49
C ALA A 171 18.01 8.79 0.02
N ALA A 172 17.01 7.93 -0.28
CA ALA A 172 16.46 7.79 -1.64
C ALA A 172 15.45 8.91 -2.00
N HIS A 173 14.95 9.65 -1.01
CA HIS A 173 13.97 10.72 -1.19
C HIS A 173 14.40 12.00 -0.47
N PRO A 174 15.51 12.65 -0.91
CA PRO A 174 16.05 13.84 -0.25
C PRO A 174 15.06 15.00 -0.17
N ASP A 175 14.20 15.14 -1.19
CA ASP A 175 13.17 16.19 -1.24
C ASP A 175 12.23 16.19 -0.02
N LEU A 176 12.01 15.04 0.62
CA LEU A 176 11.19 14.96 1.84
C LEU A 176 11.85 15.66 3.02
N THR A 177 13.17 15.54 3.15
CA THR A 177 13.93 16.18 4.22
C THR A 177 14.09 17.68 4.02
N ASP A 178 14.25 18.12 2.79
CA ASP A 178 14.38 19.55 2.46
C ASP A 178 13.04 20.28 2.65
N ARG A 179 11.93 19.68 2.25
CA ARG A 179 10.59 20.22 2.50
C ARG A 179 10.24 20.27 3.99
N ALA A 180 10.63 19.25 4.77
CA ALA A 180 10.42 19.27 6.21
C ALA A 180 11.21 20.39 6.90
N ARG A 181 12.43 20.69 6.44
CA ARG A 181 13.24 21.82 6.94
C ARG A 181 12.64 23.17 6.60
N ALA A 182 11.96 23.29 5.47
CA ALA A 182 11.29 24.51 5.05
C ALA A 182 9.99 24.81 5.83
N LEU A 183 9.44 23.82 6.57
CA LEU A 183 8.22 23.94 7.37
C LEU A 183 8.49 24.24 8.86
N VAL A 184 9.76 24.29 9.27
CA VAL A 184 10.23 24.59 10.63
C VAL A 184 11.03 25.87 10.66
#